data_d0e68cd1a0d277961235100783a4def4
#
_entry.id   d0e68cd1a0d277961235100783a4def4
#
_cell.length_a   1.000
_cell.length_b   1.000
_cell.length_c   1.000
_cell.angle_alpha   90.00
_cell.angle_beta   90.00
_cell.angle_gamma   90.00
#
_symmetry.space_group_name_H-M   'P 1'
#
loop_
_entity.id
_entity.type
_entity.pdbx_description
1 polymer ?
#
loop_
_entity_poly.entity_id
_entity_poly.type
_entity_poly.pdbx_seq_one_letter_code
_entity_poly.pdbx_strand_id
1 'polypeptide(L)'
;MNRARPKVTFLVLFVLLAFALLVGVAIGPVRVPFHKSLLILTDKLPGLEISGLPSNFQSIVLGLRLPRVLTGLLVGSSLAISGTVMQGIFRNPLATPYILGVASGGSAGAATAVVLGQSSYALPIGALVGALTAVTLVYRISWSGGSSSSYTLILAGVALSSLFSAITTALIFIAGPYQQHRILFWMMGGLWRSNWTLLRIIFPVVVVGGAIICAWSRDLNALALGEDAAAHLGVKPDTVKKTLLGIATAITAVSVSAAGSIGFIGLVIPHVLRMIVGPDHRILLPASALGGGVFLIYTDVMAKTIMQPVEMPVGVITAFFGAPFFIYLLRKRITGGRMR
;
A
#
# COMPACT_ATOMS: atom_id res chain seq x y z
N MET A 1 18.30 0.04 -23.58
CA MET A 1 16.84 0.11 -23.53
C MET A 1 16.40 1.57 -23.69
N ASN A 2 15.63 1.91 -24.73
CA ASN A 2 15.03 3.23 -24.86
C ASN A 2 14.10 3.47 -23.67
N ARG A 3 14.45 4.40 -22.78
CA ARG A 3 13.58 4.80 -21.67
C ARG A 3 12.37 5.51 -22.26
N ALA A 4 11.17 5.09 -21.85
CA ALA A 4 9.96 5.81 -22.26
C ALA A 4 10.06 7.26 -21.80
N ARG A 5 9.65 8.20 -22.65
CA ARG A 5 9.64 9.63 -22.29
C ARG A 5 8.72 9.80 -21.06
N PRO A 6 9.18 10.41 -19.96
CA PRO A 6 8.39 10.51 -18.71
C PRO A 6 6.97 11.04 -18.94
N LYS A 7 6.82 12.04 -19.84
CA LYS A 7 5.51 12.62 -20.19
C LYS A 7 4.53 11.58 -20.74
N VAL A 8 5.01 10.67 -21.61
CA VAL A 8 4.16 9.61 -22.19
C VAL A 8 3.76 8.62 -21.10
N THR A 9 4.68 8.23 -20.21
CA THR A 9 4.37 7.33 -19.10
C THR A 9 3.32 7.92 -18.16
N PHE A 10 3.43 9.19 -17.80
CA PHE A 10 2.41 9.85 -16.98
C PHE A 10 1.07 9.94 -17.69
N LEU A 11 1.04 10.26 -18.97
CA LEU A 11 -0.21 10.28 -19.75
C LEU A 11 -0.89 8.90 -19.71
N VAL A 12 -0.13 7.84 -19.96
CA VAL A 12 -0.64 6.44 -19.89
C VAL A 12 -1.16 6.11 -18.49
N LEU A 13 -0.40 6.45 -17.44
CA LEU A 13 -0.82 6.20 -16.06
C LEU A 13 -2.08 6.97 -15.68
N PHE A 14 -2.23 8.23 -16.12
CA PHE A 14 -3.46 9.00 -15.90
C PHE A 14 -4.66 8.43 -16.64
N VAL A 15 -4.50 8.01 -17.89
CA VAL A 15 -5.56 7.34 -18.66
C VAL A 15 -5.96 6.02 -17.99
N LEU A 16 -4.97 5.21 -17.57
CA LEU A 16 -5.23 3.96 -16.84
C LEU A 16 -5.92 4.22 -15.50
N LEU A 17 -5.55 5.28 -14.79
CA LEU A 17 -6.19 5.66 -13.53
C LEU A 17 -7.65 6.08 -13.76
N ALA A 18 -7.91 6.96 -14.73
CA ALA A 18 -9.27 7.37 -15.07
C ALA A 18 -10.14 6.17 -15.42
N PHE A 19 -9.62 5.25 -16.24
CA PHE A 19 -10.32 4.02 -16.60
C PHE A 19 -10.51 3.08 -15.39
N ALA A 20 -9.50 2.93 -14.53
CA ALA A 20 -9.60 2.13 -13.31
C ALA A 20 -10.68 2.68 -12.35
N LEU A 21 -10.75 4.00 -12.17
CA LEU A 21 -11.78 4.64 -11.35
C LEU A 21 -13.19 4.36 -11.90
N LEU A 22 -13.38 4.52 -13.21
CA LEU A 22 -14.66 4.24 -13.87
C LEU A 22 -15.06 2.77 -13.74
N VAL A 23 -14.15 1.86 -14.05
CA VAL A 23 -14.38 0.40 -13.97
C VAL A 23 -14.63 -0.02 -12.51
N GLY A 24 -13.85 0.51 -11.56
CA GLY A 24 -13.98 0.21 -10.14
C GLY A 24 -15.34 0.60 -9.55
N VAL A 25 -15.89 1.74 -10.02
CA VAL A 25 -17.22 2.21 -9.62
C VAL A 25 -18.33 1.47 -10.37
N ALA A 26 -18.15 1.15 -11.64
CA ALA A 26 -19.18 0.50 -12.46
C ALA A 26 -19.35 -0.99 -12.10
N ILE A 27 -18.24 -1.72 -11.86
CA ILE A 27 -18.25 -3.17 -11.66
C ILE A 27 -18.34 -3.51 -10.16
N GLY A 28 -19.22 -4.43 -9.83
CA GLY A 28 -19.41 -4.95 -8.46
C GLY A 28 -20.47 -6.05 -8.41
N PRO A 29 -20.69 -6.68 -7.23
CA PRO A 29 -21.63 -7.80 -7.07
C PRO A 29 -23.06 -7.47 -7.52
N VAL A 30 -23.50 -6.24 -7.25
CA VAL A 30 -24.81 -5.75 -7.73
C VAL A 30 -24.63 -5.13 -9.11
N ARG A 31 -25.42 -5.59 -10.08
CA ARG A 31 -25.35 -5.07 -11.45
C ARG A 31 -25.97 -3.65 -11.52
N VAL A 32 -25.12 -2.65 -11.62
CA VAL A 32 -25.53 -1.27 -11.96
C VAL A 32 -25.09 -1.01 -13.40
N PRO A 33 -26.00 -0.62 -14.30
CA PRO A 33 -25.62 -0.32 -15.69
C PRO A 33 -24.56 0.76 -15.75
N PHE A 34 -23.54 0.58 -16.59
CA PHE A 34 -22.38 1.48 -16.67
C PHE A 34 -22.78 2.95 -16.90
N HIS A 35 -23.71 3.18 -17.83
CA HIS A 35 -24.20 4.54 -18.11
C HIS A 35 -24.85 5.20 -16.87
N LYS A 36 -25.60 4.42 -16.05
CA LYS A 36 -26.19 4.94 -14.80
C LYS A 36 -25.12 5.27 -13.77
N SER A 37 -24.08 4.46 -13.65
CA SER A 37 -22.95 4.76 -12.76
C SER A 37 -22.26 6.07 -13.17
N LEU A 38 -22.07 6.30 -14.46
CA LEU A 38 -21.50 7.54 -14.98
C LEU A 38 -22.41 8.74 -14.71
N LEU A 39 -23.72 8.61 -14.99
CA LEU A 39 -24.70 9.66 -14.72
C LEU A 39 -24.75 10.03 -13.23
N ILE A 40 -24.70 9.05 -12.31
CA ILE A 40 -24.67 9.30 -10.87
C ILE A 40 -23.40 10.08 -10.44
N LEU A 41 -22.26 9.82 -11.08
CA LEU A 41 -21.03 10.56 -10.80
C LEU A 41 -21.09 11.99 -11.33
N THR A 42 -21.74 12.21 -12.49
CA THR A 42 -21.88 13.52 -13.11
C THR A 42 -22.99 14.38 -12.50
N ASP A 43 -24.03 13.77 -11.93
CA ASP A 43 -25.14 14.47 -11.24
C ASP A 43 -24.67 15.33 -10.05
N LYS A 44 -23.50 15.04 -9.49
CA LYS A 44 -22.87 15.83 -8.42
C LYS A 44 -22.04 17.01 -8.94
N LEU A 45 -21.94 17.18 -10.26
CA LEU A 45 -21.27 18.35 -10.85
C LEU A 45 -22.24 19.53 -10.87
N PRO A 46 -21.81 20.75 -10.50
CA PRO A 46 -22.65 21.93 -10.52
C PRO A 46 -23.24 22.17 -11.91
N GLY A 47 -24.57 22.28 -12.00
CA GLY A 47 -25.29 22.58 -13.24
C GLY A 47 -25.81 21.37 -14.02
N LEU A 48 -25.61 20.13 -13.51
CA LEU A 48 -26.13 18.90 -14.09
C LEU A 48 -27.05 18.19 -13.08
N GLU A 49 -28.31 18.63 -12.96
CA GLU A 49 -29.32 17.91 -12.20
C GLU A 49 -29.99 16.86 -13.09
N ILE A 50 -29.66 15.60 -12.89
CA ILE A 50 -30.25 14.48 -13.65
C ILE A 50 -31.39 13.87 -12.83
N SER A 51 -32.61 14.30 -13.12
CA SER A 51 -33.82 13.75 -12.49
C SER A 51 -34.08 12.30 -12.94
N GLY A 52 -34.56 11.46 -12.00
CA GLY A 52 -35.02 10.10 -12.29
C GLY A 52 -34.04 8.95 -12.07
N LEU A 53 -32.87 9.20 -11.44
CA LEU A 53 -31.96 8.14 -11.04
C LEU A 53 -32.49 7.38 -9.82
N PRO A 54 -32.57 6.05 -9.85
CA PRO A 54 -33.04 5.25 -8.71
C PRO A 54 -32.14 5.45 -7.47
N SER A 55 -32.76 5.79 -6.33
CA SER A 55 -32.05 6.04 -5.06
C SER A 55 -31.15 4.87 -4.62
N ASN A 56 -31.56 3.63 -4.93
CA ASN A 56 -30.78 2.42 -4.64
C ASN A 56 -29.43 2.43 -5.35
N PHE A 57 -29.37 2.86 -6.62
CA PHE A 57 -28.12 2.91 -7.37
C PHE A 57 -27.22 4.04 -6.88
N GLN A 58 -27.81 5.19 -6.48
CA GLN A 58 -27.03 6.27 -5.88
C GLN A 58 -26.35 5.83 -4.58
N SER A 59 -27.09 5.15 -3.70
CA SER A 59 -26.55 4.62 -2.44
C SER A 59 -25.41 3.61 -2.67
N ILE A 60 -25.54 2.73 -3.67
CA ILE A 60 -24.50 1.76 -4.01
C ILE A 60 -23.26 2.46 -4.59
N VAL A 61 -23.45 3.35 -5.54
CA VAL A 61 -22.34 4.00 -6.27
C VAL A 61 -21.61 4.99 -5.35
N LEU A 62 -22.33 5.92 -4.73
CA LEU A 62 -21.72 6.98 -3.91
C LEU A 62 -21.42 6.53 -2.48
N GLY A 63 -22.23 5.63 -1.90
CA GLY A 63 -22.09 5.19 -0.52
C GLY A 63 -21.08 4.05 -0.32
N LEU A 64 -21.00 3.13 -1.27
CA LEU A 64 -20.17 1.93 -1.12
C LEU A 64 -19.01 1.87 -2.12
N ARG A 65 -19.28 2.05 -3.43
CA ARG A 65 -18.26 1.82 -4.46
C ARG A 65 -17.24 2.94 -4.54
N LEU A 66 -17.69 4.17 -4.55
CA LEU A 66 -16.79 5.33 -4.67
C LEU A 66 -15.80 5.40 -3.51
N PRO A 67 -16.20 5.33 -2.22
CA PRO A 67 -15.21 5.32 -1.13
C PRO A 67 -14.28 4.10 -1.19
N ARG A 68 -14.75 2.92 -1.66
CA ARG A 68 -13.92 1.73 -1.83
C ARG A 68 -12.83 1.94 -2.89
N VAL A 69 -13.19 2.48 -4.05
CA VAL A 69 -12.24 2.77 -5.14
C VAL A 69 -11.22 3.83 -4.73
N LEU A 70 -11.67 4.90 -4.06
CA LEU A 70 -10.77 5.95 -3.54
C LEU A 70 -9.85 5.41 -2.43
N THR A 71 -10.34 4.53 -1.57
CA THR A 71 -9.50 3.84 -0.57
C THR A 71 -8.46 2.97 -1.28
N GLY A 72 -8.85 2.23 -2.32
CA GLY A 72 -7.94 1.45 -3.15
C GLY A 72 -6.84 2.30 -3.79
N LEU A 73 -7.21 3.46 -4.34
CA LEU A 73 -6.25 4.43 -4.86
C LEU A 73 -5.23 4.84 -3.80
N LEU A 74 -5.68 5.28 -2.63
CA LEU A 74 -4.80 5.77 -1.56
C LEU A 74 -3.90 4.66 -0.99
N VAL A 75 -4.47 3.50 -0.69
CA VAL A 75 -3.72 2.35 -0.14
C VAL A 75 -2.68 1.87 -1.15
N GLY A 76 -3.07 1.70 -2.42
CA GLY A 76 -2.14 1.29 -3.48
C GLY A 76 -1.01 2.29 -3.68
N SER A 77 -1.35 3.59 -3.72
CA SER A 77 -0.37 4.68 -3.83
C SER A 77 0.60 4.69 -2.65
N SER A 78 0.09 4.59 -1.42
CA SER A 78 0.93 4.64 -0.21
C SER A 78 1.90 3.46 -0.13
N LEU A 79 1.43 2.24 -0.44
CA LEU A 79 2.28 1.04 -0.45
C LEU A 79 3.37 1.13 -1.52
N ALA A 80 3.05 1.63 -2.71
CA ALA A 80 4.02 1.78 -3.79
C ALA A 80 5.04 2.91 -3.50
N ILE A 81 4.62 4.06 -2.97
CA ILE A 81 5.54 5.13 -2.54
C ILE A 81 6.47 4.61 -1.43
N SER A 82 5.90 3.99 -0.39
CA SER A 82 6.68 3.43 0.71
C SER A 82 7.67 2.37 0.23
N GLY A 83 7.24 1.50 -0.69
CA GLY A 83 8.13 0.54 -1.34
C GLY A 83 9.28 1.20 -2.10
N THR A 84 9.01 2.28 -2.83
CA THR A 84 10.05 3.06 -3.53
C THR A 84 11.07 3.63 -2.56
N VAL A 85 10.61 4.20 -1.44
CA VAL A 85 11.46 4.72 -0.36
C VAL A 85 12.33 3.61 0.25
N MET A 86 11.71 2.48 0.63
CA MET A 86 12.44 1.34 1.20
C MET A 86 13.51 0.83 0.25
N GLN A 87 13.18 0.67 -1.03
CA GLN A 87 14.15 0.23 -2.05
C GLN A 87 15.28 1.22 -2.24
N GLY A 88 15.01 2.53 -2.15
CA GLY A 88 16.03 3.58 -2.24
C GLY A 88 16.97 3.59 -1.04
N ILE A 89 16.43 3.62 0.17
CA ILE A 89 17.20 3.69 1.43
C ILE A 89 18.04 2.42 1.66
N PHE A 90 17.43 1.25 1.49
CA PHE A 90 18.14 -0.03 1.68
C PHE A 90 18.98 -0.42 0.47
N ARG A 91 18.97 0.36 -0.61
CA ARG A 91 19.63 0.06 -1.89
C ARG A 91 19.38 -1.38 -2.35
N ASN A 92 18.21 -1.87 -2.05
CA ASN A 92 17.78 -3.23 -2.32
C ASN A 92 16.42 -3.20 -3.05
N PRO A 93 16.33 -3.61 -4.32
CA PRO A 93 15.08 -3.61 -5.06
C PRO A 93 14.03 -4.58 -4.51
N LEU A 94 14.42 -5.44 -3.55
CA LEU A 94 13.57 -6.41 -2.87
C LEU A 94 13.00 -5.88 -1.55
N ALA A 95 13.41 -4.70 -1.11
CA ALA A 95 12.90 -4.09 0.11
C ALA A 95 11.41 -3.74 -0.05
N THR A 96 10.63 -4.08 0.97
CA THR A 96 9.19 -3.83 1.04
C THR A 96 8.85 -2.94 2.22
N PRO A 97 7.69 -2.27 2.22
CA PRO A 97 7.24 -1.49 3.38
C PRO A 97 7.11 -2.32 4.67
N TYR A 98 6.97 -3.64 4.53
CA TYR A 98 6.74 -4.56 5.65
C TYR A 98 8.01 -5.03 6.38
N ILE A 99 9.19 -4.69 5.83
CA ILE A 99 10.48 -5.15 6.39
C ILE A 99 10.72 -4.66 7.84
N LEU A 100 10.04 -3.56 8.23
CA LEU A 100 10.10 -3.01 9.58
C LEU A 100 8.98 -3.55 10.51
N GLY A 101 8.33 -4.65 10.16
CA GLY A 101 7.34 -5.29 11.01
C GLY A 101 5.95 -4.64 11.03
N VAL A 102 5.67 -3.69 10.12
CA VAL A 102 4.38 -2.97 10.08
C VAL A 102 3.19 -3.93 9.95
N ALA A 103 3.28 -4.93 9.06
CA ALA A 103 2.19 -5.87 8.83
C ALA A 103 1.98 -6.83 9.99
N SER A 104 3.06 -7.41 10.54
CA SER A 104 2.99 -8.34 11.67
C SER A 104 2.52 -7.66 12.95
N GLY A 105 3.04 -6.45 13.25
CA GLY A 105 2.55 -5.64 14.37
C GLY A 105 1.09 -5.25 14.20
N GLY A 106 0.70 -4.86 12.99
CA GLY A 106 -0.69 -4.57 12.66
C GLY A 106 -1.61 -5.77 12.87
N SER A 107 -1.16 -6.96 12.47
CA SER A 107 -1.91 -8.22 12.69
C SER A 107 -2.06 -8.56 14.17
N ALA A 108 -1.00 -8.41 14.96
CA ALA A 108 -1.06 -8.65 16.40
C ALA A 108 -2.01 -7.66 17.10
N GLY A 109 -1.93 -6.37 16.76
CA GLY A 109 -2.83 -5.36 17.30
C GLY A 109 -4.29 -5.57 16.89
N ALA A 110 -4.55 -5.94 15.64
CA ALA A 110 -5.89 -6.29 15.17
C ALA A 110 -6.44 -7.52 15.89
N ALA A 111 -5.64 -8.58 16.01
CA ALA A 111 -6.02 -9.81 16.72
C ALA A 111 -6.32 -9.53 18.20
N THR A 112 -5.51 -8.73 18.87
CA THR A 112 -5.74 -8.29 20.25
C THR A 112 -7.08 -7.57 20.39
N ALA A 113 -7.38 -6.61 19.51
CA ALA A 113 -8.65 -5.89 19.54
C ALA A 113 -9.86 -6.81 19.32
N VAL A 114 -9.74 -7.81 18.47
CA VAL A 114 -10.83 -8.78 18.20
C VAL A 114 -11.04 -9.71 19.40
N VAL A 115 -9.96 -10.25 19.99
CA VAL A 115 -10.04 -11.18 21.14
C VAL A 115 -10.60 -10.48 22.36
N LEU A 116 -10.25 -9.21 22.61
CA LEU A 116 -10.81 -8.40 23.70
C LEU A 116 -12.28 -8.03 23.48
N GLY A 117 -12.94 -8.51 22.45
CA GLY A 117 -14.37 -8.29 22.20
C GLY A 117 -14.72 -6.84 21.82
N GLN A 118 -13.76 -6.08 21.36
CA GLN A 118 -13.91 -4.67 21.03
C GLN A 118 -14.83 -4.45 19.81
N SER A 119 -15.39 -3.26 19.73
CA SER A 119 -16.26 -2.84 18.62
C SER A 119 -15.59 -2.98 17.25
N SER A 120 -16.40 -2.92 16.18
CA SER A 120 -15.89 -2.97 14.81
C SER A 120 -14.85 -1.90 14.47
N TYR A 121 -14.85 -0.78 15.17
CA TYR A 121 -13.86 0.30 15.02
C TYR A 121 -12.54 0.02 15.74
N ALA A 122 -12.54 -0.83 16.77
CA ALA A 122 -11.34 -1.15 17.52
C ALA A 122 -10.31 -1.92 16.70
N LEU A 123 -10.76 -2.72 15.71
CA LEU A 123 -9.87 -3.49 14.86
C LEU A 123 -8.89 -2.60 14.04
N PRO A 124 -9.32 -1.60 13.25
CA PRO A 124 -8.40 -0.69 12.58
C PRO A 124 -7.50 0.07 13.55
N ILE A 125 -8.03 0.51 14.69
CA ILE A 125 -7.25 1.23 15.72
C ILE A 125 -6.19 0.30 16.31
N GLY A 126 -6.57 -0.93 16.68
CA GLY A 126 -5.64 -1.93 17.18
C GLY A 126 -4.54 -2.24 16.16
N ALA A 127 -4.91 -2.40 14.89
CA ALA A 127 -3.96 -2.60 13.81
C ALA A 127 -2.98 -1.42 13.67
N LEU A 128 -3.47 -0.19 13.72
CA LEU A 128 -2.63 1.01 13.65
C LEU A 128 -1.66 1.10 14.83
N VAL A 129 -2.17 0.91 16.04
CA VAL A 129 -1.35 0.92 17.26
C VAL A 129 -0.29 -0.17 17.22
N GLY A 130 -0.67 -1.40 16.86
CA GLY A 130 0.26 -2.52 16.73
C GLY A 130 1.34 -2.29 15.68
N ALA A 131 0.97 -1.76 14.52
CA ALA A 131 1.91 -1.41 13.45
C ALA A 131 2.90 -0.32 13.89
N LEU A 132 2.44 0.75 14.53
CA LEU A 132 3.30 1.82 15.04
C LEU A 132 4.20 1.34 16.19
N THR A 133 3.68 0.48 17.07
CA THR A 133 4.47 -0.16 18.14
C THR A 133 5.61 -0.98 17.55
N ALA A 134 5.34 -1.84 16.57
CA ALA A 134 6.36 -2.64 15.91
C ALA A 134 7.48 -1.78 15.33
N VAL A 135 7.12 -0.75 14.56
CA VAL A 135 8.08 0.18 13.96
C VAL A 135 8.90 0.91 15.02
N THR A 136 8.24 1.41 16.07
CA THR A 136 8.92 2.12 17.17
C THR A 136 9.93 1.21 17.86
N LEU A 137 9.57 -0.04 18.12
CA LEU A 137 10.48 -1.04 18.71
C LEU A 137 11.65 -1.36 17.79
N VAL A 138 11.40 -1.55 16.47
CA VAL A 138 12.48 -1.75 15.49
C VAL A 138 13.47 -0.60 15.54
N TYR A 139 12.97 0.64 15.53
CA TYR A 139 13.83 1.83 15.61
C TYR A 139 14.62 1.89 16.90
N ARG A 140 13.98 1.67 18.06
CA ARG A 140 14.65 1.71 19.38
C ARG A 140 15.75 0.66 19.50
N ILE A 141 15.49 -0.56 19.04
CA ILE A 141 16.46 -1.66 19.07
C ILE A 141 17.62 -1.41 18.10
N SER A 142 17.33 -0.82 16.94
CA SER A 142 18.34 -0.59 15.90
C SER A 142 19.19 0.65 16.13
N TRP A 143 18.79 1.52 17.07
CA TRP A 143 19.51 2.77 17.37
C TRP A 143 20.65 2.48 18.34
N SER A 144 21.88 2.58 17.89
CA SER A 144 23.07 2.44 18.72
C SER A 144 24.07 3.55 18.36
N GLY A 145 24.54 4.29 19.36
CA GLY A 145 25.65 5.24 19.19
C GLY A 145 25.40 6.41 18.24
N GLY A 146 24.14 6.84 18.02
CA GLY A 146 23.81 8.00 17.19
C GLY A 146 23.45 7.71 15.73
N SER A 147 23.61 6.48 15.23
CA SER A 147 23.23 6.05 13.89
C SER A 147 22.54 4.69 13.90
N SER A 148 21.69 4.43 12.91
CA SER A 148 21.12 3.11 12.66
C SER A 148 21.61 2.55 11.35
N SER A 149 22.24 1.37 11.38
CA SER A 149 22.64 0.70 10.15
C SER A 149 21.42 0.07 9.46
N SER A 150 21.40 0.08 8.14
CA SER A 150 20.35 -0.61 7.37
C SER A 150 20.26 -2.11 7.72
N TYR A 151 21.39 -2.72 8.05
CA TYR A 151 21.45 -4.13 8.45
C TYR A 151 20.74 -4.39 9.79
N THR A 152 21.01 -3.58 10.81
CA THR A 152 20.37 -3.70 12.13
C THR A 152 18.86 -3.46 12.06
N LEU A 153 18.39 -2.50 11.24
CA LEU A 153 16.98 -2.26 10.99
C LEU A 153 16.28 -3.49 10.41
N ILE A 154 16.90 -4.14 9.42
CA ILE A 154 16.34 -5.35 8.80
C ILE A 154 16.30 -6.50 9.80
N LEU A 155 17.39 -6.76 10.54
CA LEU A 155 17.43 -7.85 11.52
C LEU A 155 16.41 -7.65 12.65
N ALA A 156 16.33 -6.44 13.21
CA ALA A 156 15.34 -6.12 14.23
C ALA A 156 13.91 -6.27 13.68
N GLY A 157 13.68 -5.84 12.43
CA GLY A 157 12.41 -6.02 11.74
C GLY A 157 12.02 -7.49 11.59
N VAL A 158 12.93 -8.36 11.20
CA VAL A 158 12.70 -9.82 11.08
C VAL A 158 12.40 -10.44 12.46
N ALA A 159 13.21 -10.13 13.47
CA ALA A 159 13.04 -10.68 14.83
C ALA A 159 11.69 -10.26 15.44
N LEU A 160 11.35 -8.96 15.35
CA LEU A 160 10.07 -8.44 15.85
C LEU A 160 8.89 -8.94 15.03
N SER A 161 9.04 -9.12 13.71
CA SER A 161 7.99 -9.73 12.89
C SER A 161 7.68 -11.16 13.33
N SER A 162 8.70 -11.94 13.67
CA SER A 162 8.52 -13.30 14.19
C SER A 162 7.81 -13.28 15.55
N LEU A 163 8.18 -12.37 16.45
CA LEU A 163 7.52 -12.20 17.75
C LEU A 163 6.05 -11.83 17.58
N PHE A 164 5.74 -10.80 16.78
CA PHE A 164 4.35 -10.38 16.55
C PHE A 164 3.53 -11.45 15.82
N SER A 165 4.14 -12.25 14.94
CA SER A 165 3.49 -13.39 14.31
C SER A 165 3.16 -14.48 15.33
N ALA A 166 4.07 -14.77 16.27
CA ALA A 166 3.81 -15.71 17.37
C ALA A 166 2.66 -15.22 18.27
N ILE A 167 2.65 -13.92 18.64
CA ILE A 167 1.55 -13.31 19.40
C ILE A 167 0.23 -13.46 18.63
N THR A 168 0.22 -13.16 17.34
CA THR A 168 -0.99 -13.28 16.49
C THR A 168 -1.49 -14.71 16.47
N THR A 169 -0.60 -15.69 16.31
CA THR A 169 -0.95 -17.12 16.30
C THR A 169 -1.51 -17.57 17.66
N ALA A 170 -0.90 -17.14 18.77
CA ALA A 170 -1.41 -17.43 20.11
C ALA A 170 -2.81 -16.83 20.33
N LEU A 171 -3.04 -15.59 19.87
CA LEU A 171 -4.36 -14.95 19.94
C LEU A 171 -5.41 -15.67 19.08
N ILE A 172 -5.04 -16.14 17.89
CA ILE A 172 -5.93 -16.95 17.04
C ILE A 172 -6.26 -18.27 17.74
N PHE A 173 -5.29 -18.92 18.39
CA PHE A 173 -5.48 -20.19 19.08
C PHE A 173 -6.51 -20.10 20.22
N ILE A 174 -6.49 -19.03 21.01
CA ILE A 174 -7.43 -18.83 22.12
C ILE A 174 -8.76 -18.19 21.69
N ALA A 175 -8.84 -17.66 20.47
CA ALA A 175 -10.04 -16.98 19.96
C ALA A 175 -11.16 -17.99 19.65
N GLY A 176 -12.42 -17.56 19.82
CA GLY A 176 -13.57 -18.34 19.36
C GLY A 176 -13.67 -18.36 17.82
N PRO A 177 -14.43 -19.31 17.24
CA PRO A 177 -14.48 -19.52 15.78
C PRO A 177 -14.83 -18.27 14.98
N TYR A 178 -15.77 -17.47 15.45
CA TYR A 178 -16.14 -16.20 14.81
C TYR A 178 -15.01 -15.15 14.84
N GLN A 179 -14.30 -15.07 15.96
CA GLN A 179 -13.14 -14.17 16.11
C GLN A 179 -11.97 -14.61 15.21
N GLN A 180 -11.70 -15.93 15.16
CA GLN A 180 -10.69 -16.50 14.26
C GLN A 180 -10.96 -16.12 12.81
N HIS A 181 -12.22 -16.32 12.35
CA HIS A 181 -12.61 -15.93 11.00
C HIS A 181 -12.36 -14.43 10.73
N ARG A 182 -12.74 -13.55 11.67
CA ARG A 182 -12.52 -12.10 11.54
C ARG A 182 -11.05 -11.73 11.44
N ILE A 183 -10.19 -12.35 12.26
CA ILE A 183 -8.74 -12.09 12.27
C ILE A 183 -8.13 -12.57 10.95
N LEU A 184 -8.38 -13.82 10.57
CA LEU A 184 -7.82 -14.43 9.36
C LEU A 184 -8.25 -13.66 8.11
N PHE A 185 -9.53 -13.32 8.01
CA PHE A 185 -10.06 -12.60 6.86
C PHE A 185 -9.44 -11.19 6.75
N TRP A 186 -9.26 -10.48 7.88
CA TRP A 186 -8.59 -9.19 7.90
C TRP A 186 -7.10 -9.30 7.51
N MET A 187 -6.40 -10.34 7.97
CA MET A 187 -5.00 -10.56 7.63
C MET A 187 -4.77 -10.79 6.13
N MET A 188 -5.74 -11.36 5.43
CA MET A 188 -5.67 -11.57 3.97
C MET A 188 -5.77 -10.27 3.17
N GLY A 189 -6.18 -9.17 3.80
CA GLY A 189 -6.29 -7.85 3.18
C GLY A 189 -7.43 -7.68 2.19
N GLY A 190 -8.09 -6.54 2.22
CA GLY A 190 -9.19 -6.23 1.33
C GLY A 190 -9.81 -4.86 1.58
N LEU A 191 -10.67 -4.41 0.66
CA LEU A 191 -11.26 -3.09 0.68
C LEU A 191 -12.76 -3.08 1.09
N TRP A 192 -13.30 -4.22 1.57
CA TRP A 192 -14.72 -4.36 1.93
C TRP A 192 -15.17 -3.49 3.12
N ARG A 193 -14.24 -3.00 3.93
CA ARG A 193 -14.51 -2.11 5.08
C ARG A 193 -14.47 -0.63 4.71
N SER A 194 -14.19 -0.30 3.46
CA SER A 194 -14.05 1.07 2.98
C SER A 194 -15.37 1.83 3.12
N ASN A 195 -15.30 3.01 3.70
CA ASN A 195 -16.41 3.95 3.85
C ASN A 195 -15.85 5.38 3.89
N TRP A 196 -16.74 6.37 3.82
CA TRP A 196 -16.34 7.78 3.82
C TRP A 196 -15.60 8.22 5.09
N THR A 197 -15.97 7.66 6.25
CA THR A 197 -15.31 7.97 7.52
C THR A 197 -13.84 7.52 7.50
N LEU A 198 -13.60 6.27 7.09
CA LEU A 198 -12.25 5.72 6.95
C LEU A 198 -11.43 6.51 5.91
N LEU A 199 -12.06 6.83 4.78
CA LEU A 199 -11.41 7.59 3.70
C LEU A 199 -10.96 8.97 4.19
N ARG A 200 -11.80 9.70 4.95
CA ARG A 200 -11.45 11.01 5.53
C ARG A 200 -10.26 10.94 6.49
N ILE A 201 -10.06 9.81 7.17
CA ILE A 201 -8.92 9.61 8.08
C ILE A 201 -7.64 9.33 7.30
N ILE A 202 -7.69 8.42 6.32
CA ILE A 202 -6.48 8.00 5.60
C ILE A 202 -6.02 9.01 4.55
N PHE A 203 -6.95 9.76 3.95
CA PHE A 203 -6.67 10.71 2.87
C PHE A 203 -5.59 11.74 3.26
N PRO A 204 -5.75 12.53 4.33
CA PRO A 204 -4.75 13.55 4.68
C PRO A 204 -3.38 12.93 5.00
N VAL A 205 -3.35 11.78 5.69
CA VAL A 205 -2.09 11.13 6.07
C VAL A 205 -1.33 10.65 4.83
N VAL A 206 -2.03 10.00 3.89
CA VAL A 206 -1.40 9.47 2.67
C VAL A 206 -0.99 10.60 1.73
N VAL A 207 -1.84 11.62 1.54
CA VAL A 207 -1.54 12.73 0.63
C VAL A 207 -0.41 13.60 1.17
N VAL A 208 -0.48 14.01 2.43
CA VAL A 208 0.57 14.84 3.04
C VAL A 208 1.88 14.06 3.16
N GLY A 209 1.83 12.81 3.66
CA GLY A 209 3.03 11.97 3.76
C GLY A 209 3.66 11.69 2.40
N GLY A 210 2.85 11.39 1.39
CA GLY A 210 3.31 11.19 0.01
C GLY A 210 3.93 12.46 -0.59
N ALA A 211 3.33 13.63 -0.36
CA ALA A 211 3.85 14.93 -0.80
C ALA A 211 5.23 15.23 -0.15
N ILE A 212 5.35 15.01 1.16
CA ILE A 212 6.64 15.19 1.87
C ILE A 212 7.68 14.23 1.28
N ILE A 213 7.38 12.95 1.09
CA ILE A 213 8.32 12.00 0.48
C ILE A 213 8.74 12.46 -0.92
N CYS A 214 7.82 12.95 -1.74
CA CYS A 214 8.14 13.50 -3.07
C CYS A 214 9.04 14.75 -3.00
N ALA A 215 8.83 15.61 -2.02
CA ALA A 215 9.68 16.78 -1.80
C ALA A 215 11.13 16.39 -1.48
N TRP A 216 11.35 15.27 -0.78
CA TRP A 216 12.68 14.72 -0.43
C TRP A 216 13.26 13.77 -1.49
N SER A 217 12.72 13.76 -2.69
CA SER A 217 13.15 12.88 -3.78
C SER A 217 14.61 13.08 -4.20
N ARG A 218 15.14 14.32 -4.09
CA ARG A 218 16.54 14.64 -4.38
C ARG A 218 17.51 14.02 -3.36
N ASP A 219 17.15 14.12 -2.08
CA ASP A 219 17.93 13.54 -0.99
C ASP A 219 17.92 12.00 -1.08
N LEU A 220 16.77 11.42 -1.47
CA LEU A 220 16.67 9.99 -1.71
C LEU A 220 17.51 9.54 -2.92
N ASN A 221 17.65 10.37 -3.97
CA ASN A 221 18.58 10.12 -5.07
C ASN A 221 20.03 10.13 -4.61
N ALA A 222 20.40 11.09 -3.75
CA ALA A 222 21.74 11.14 -3.18
C ALA A 222 22.05 9.91 -2.33
N LEU A 223 21.12 9.50 -1.45
CA LEU A 223 21.26 8.28 -0.63
C LEU A 223 21.40 7.01 -1.46
N ALA A 224 20.77 6.95 -2.62
CA ALA A 224 20.90 5.80 -3.53
C ALA A 224 22.33 5.61 -4.07
N LEU A 225 23.17 6.68 -4.08
CA LEU A 225 24.57 6.62 -4.44
C LEU A 225 25.46 6.07 -3.31
N GLY A 226 24.98 6.10 -2.08
CA GLY A 226 25.69 5.70 -0.87
C GLY A 226 25.68 6.79 0.19
N GLU A 227 25.83 6.41 1.46
CA GLU A 227 25.78 7.36 2.58
C GLU A 227 26.94 8.36 2.55
N ASP A 228 28.15 7.87 2.25
CA ASP A 228 29.34 8.73 2.12
C ASP A 228 29.19 9.71 0.96
N ALA A 229 28.74 9.23 -0.20
CA ALA A 229 28.52 10.08 -1.37
C ALA A 229 27.43 11.13 -1.08
N ALA A 230 26.35 10.77 -0.40
CA ALA A 230 25.29 11.69 0.00
C ALA A 230 25.83 12.76 0.97
N ALA A 231 26.68 12.39 1.93
CA ALA A 231 27.30 13.32 2.87
C ALA A 231 28.20 14.34 2.14
N HIS A 232 28.99 13.90 1.17
CA HIS A 232 29.79 14.80 0.33
C HIS A 232 28.96 15.77 -0.53
N LEU A 233 27.70 15.39 -0.85
CA LEU A 233 26.75 16.26 -1.54
C LEU A 233 25.97 17.19 -0.56
N GLY A 234 26.35 17.24 0.73
CA GLY A 234 25.74 18.10 1.73
C GLY A 234 24.42 17.55 2.33
N VAL A 235 24.05 16.32 1.99
CA VAL A 235 22.89 15.64 2.57
C VAL A 235 23.28 15.02 3.91
N LYS A 236 22.41 15.08 4.92
CA LYS A 236 22.58 14.40 6.21
C LYS A 236 21.92 13.03 6.15
N PRO A 237 22.66 11.91 5.91
CA PRO A 237 22.06 10.59 5.63
C PRO A 237 21.12 10.10 6.72
N ASP A 238 21.49 10.23 7.99
CA ASP A 238 20.68 9.76 9.13
C ASP A 238 19.37 10.51 9.27
N THR A 239 19.38 11.83 9.06
CA THR A 239 18.16 12.66 9.10
C THR A 239 17.22 12.26 7.97
N VAL A 240 17.74 12.11 6.75
CA VAL A 240 16.94 11.72 5.58
C VAL A 240 16.35 10.32 5.77
N LYS A 241 17.18 9.34 6.18
CA LYS A 241 16.71 7.98 6.47
C LYS A 241 15.63 7.98 7.53
N LYS A 242 15.87 8.62 8.67
CA LYS A 242 14.90 8.68 9.79
C LYS A 242 13.58 9.29 9.36
N THR A 243 13.60 10.43 8.67
CA THR A 243 12.41 11.14 8.22
C THR A 243 11.62 10.33 7.19
N LEU A 244 12.30 9.86 6.13
CA LEU A 244 11.64 9.13 5.05
C LEU A 244 11.12 7.77 5.50
N LEU A 245 11.88 7.01 6.30
CA LEU A 245 11.42 5.75 6.88
C LEU A 245 10.23 5.99 7.83
N GLY A 246 10.30 7.03 8.67
CA GLY A 246 9.21 7.39 9.59
C GLY A 246 7.91 7.70 8.84
N ILE A 247 7.95 8.54 7.80
CA ILE A 247 6.77 8.90 7.01
C ILE A 247 6.28 7.69 6.19
N ALA A 248 7.17 6.96 5.53
CA ALA A 248 6.81 5.79 4.73
C ALA A 248 6.15 4.70 5.60
N THR A 249 6.65 4.48 6.83
CA THR A 249 6.02 3.53 7.77
C THR A 249 4.69 4.05 8.31
N ALA A 250 4.56 5.35 8.56
CA ALA A 250 3.29 5.93 9.01
C ALA A 250 2.18 5.78 7.95
N ILE A 251 2.44 6.14 6.67
CA ILE A 251 1.46 5.96 5.60
C ILE A 251 1.17 4.47 5.34
N THR A 252 2.16 3.59 5.52
CA THR A 252 1.95 2.14 5.43
C THR A 252 1.08 1.63 6.59
N ALA A 253 1.34 2.06 7.83
CA ALA A 253 0.58 1.64 9.00
C ALA A 253 -0.89 2.04 8.90
N VAL A 254 -1.17 3.27 8.46
CA VAL A 254 -2.53 3.75 8.20
C VAL A 254 -3.20 2.94 7.08
N SER A 255 -2.47 2.60 6.02
CA SER A 255 -2.99 1.78 4.93
C SER A 255 -3.29 0.34 5.38
N VAL A 256 -2.41 -0.26 6.17
CA VAL A 256 -2.62 -1.59 6.76
C VAL A 256 -3.81 -1.58 7.72
N SER A 257 -3.97 -0.54 8.54
CA SER A 257 -5.12 -0.42 9.43
C SER A 257 -6.46 -0.36 8.69
N ALA A 258 -6.46 0.26 7.52
CA ALA A 258 -7.65 0.42 6.68
C ALA A 258 -7.99 -0.84 5.85
N ALA A 259 -6.99 -1.48 5.28
CA ALA A 259 -7.17 -2.52 4.25
C ALA A 259 -6.59 -3.89 4.63
N GLY A 260 -6.01 -4.04 5.84
CA GLY A 260 -5.27 -5.24 6.20
C GLY A 260 -3.94 -5.35 5.46
N SER A 261 -3.33 -6.54 5.49
CA SER A 261 -2.04 -6.77 4.88
C SER A 261 -2.18 -7.07 3.38
N ILE A 262 -1.77 -6.14 2.52
CA ILE A 262 -1.78 -6.31 1.06
C ILE A 262 -0.33 -6.33 0.55
N GLY A 263 0.15 -7.51 0.19
CA GLY A 263 1.52 -7.73 -0.26
C GLY A 263 1.78 -7.32 -1.71
N PHE A 264 3.04 -7.38 -2.12
CA PHE A 264 3.57 -7.23 -3.48
C PHE A 264 3.45 -5.85 -4.14
N ILE A 265 2.50 -4.99 -3.81
CA ILE A 265 2.34 -3.67 -4.44
C ILE A 265 3.62 -2.83 -4.27
N GLY A 266 4.10 -2.69 -3.03
CA GLY A 266 5.32 -1.95 -2.73
C GLY A 266 6.61 -2.61 -3.20
N LEU A 267 6.55 -3.85 -3.68
CA LEU A 267 7.67 -4.56 -4.28
C LEU A 267 7.68 -4.43 -5.80
N VAL A 268 6.56 -4.82 -6.41
CA VAL A 268 6.44 -5.00 -7.86
C VAL A 268 6.31 -3.67 -8.58
N ILE A 269 5.42 -2.80 -8.13
CA ILE A 269 5.12 -1.55 -8.85
C ILE A 269 6.33 -0.62 -8.96
N PRO A 270 7.07 -0.31 -7.88
CA PRO A 270 8.28 0.51 -7.99
C PRO A 270 9.34 -0.12 -8.89
N HIS A 271 9.46 -1.45 -8.84
CA HIS A 271 10.44 -2.16 -9.66
C HIS A 271 10.10 -2.06 -11.15
N VAL A 272 8.85 -2.35 -11.54
CA VAL A 272 8.39 -2.22 -12.93
C VAL A 272 8.55 -0.81 -13.44
N LEU A 273 8.11 0.18 -12.67
CA LEU A 273 8.20 1.57 -13.09
C LEU A 273 9.64 2.06 -13.18
N ARG A 274 10.53 1.61 -12.31
CA ARG A 274 11.98 1.90 -12.43
C ARG A 274 12.56 1.38 -13.75
N MET A 275 12.10 0.25 -14.26
CA MET A 275 12.51 -0.26 -15.58
C MET A 275 12.00 0.63 -16.73
N ILE A 276 10.85 1.30 -16.55
CA ILE A 276 10.21 2.14 -17.58
C ILE A 276 10.75 3.57 -17.56
N VAL A 277 10.67 4.24 -16.39
CA VAL A 277 11.01 5.67 -16.25
C VAL A 277 12.44 5.92 -15.75
N GLY A 278 13.12 4.88 -15.28
CA GLY A 278 14.48 4.98 -14.71
C GLY A 278 14.48 5.13 -13.18
N PRO A 279 15.70 5.29 -12.59
CA PRO A 279 15.88 5.28 -11.15
C PRO A 279 15.67 6.65 -10.46
N ASP A 280 15.46 7.74 -11.21
CA ASP A 280 15.29 9.07 -10.63
C ASP A 280 13.99 9.14 -9.79
N HIS A 281 14.15 9.29 -8.47
CA HIS A 281 13.02 9.31 -7.54
C HIS A 281 12.06 10.48 -7.74
N ARG A 282 12.48 11.58 -8.39
CA ARG A 282 11.59 12.71 -8.75
C ARG A 282 10.47 12.29 -9.71
N ILE A 283 10.76 11.28 -10.56
CA ILE A 283 9.81 10.73 -11.52
C ILE A 283 9.24 9.42 -10.98
N LEU A 284 10.07 8.59 -10.36
CA LEU A 284 9.69 7.26 -9.91
C LEU A 284 8.66 7.29 -8.78
N LEU A 285 8.76 8.21 -7.80
CA LEU A 285 7.81 8.30 -6.69
C LEU A 285 6.38 8.62 -7.15
N PRO A 286 6.12 9.71 -7.92
CA PRO A 286 4.77 10.00 -8.38
C PRO A 286 4.26 8.95 -9.39
N ALA A 287 5.13 8.39 -10.24
CA ALA A 287 4.75 7.29 -11.11
C ALA A 287 4.33 6.04 -10.30
N SER A 288 5.08 5.71 -9.22
CA SER A 288 4.75 4.60 -8.32
C SER A 288 3.44 4.83 -7.59
N ALA A 289 3.14 6.06 -7.17
CA ALA A 289 1.85 6.40 -6.57
C ALA A 289 0.69 6.07 -7.52
N LEU A 290 0.75 6.58 -8.75
CA LEU A 290 -0.28 6.34 -9.76
C LEU A 290 -0.38 4.85 -10.10
N GLY A 291 0.74 4.20 -10.37
CA GLY A 291 0.78 2.78 -10.73
C GLY A 291 0.28 1.87 -9.62
N GLY A 292 0.60 2.17 -8.35
CA GLY A 292 0.12 1.43 -7.19
C GLY A 292 -1.38 1.55 -7.00
N GLY A 293 -1.93 2.76 -7.15
CA GLY A 293 -3.36 3.00 -7.09
C GLY A 293 -4.12 2.28 -8.20
N VAL A 294 -3.65 2.40 -9.44
CA VAL A 294 -4.21 1.69 -10.60
C VAL A 294 -4.22 0.18 -10.37
N PHE A 295 -3.08 -0.38 -9.97
CA PHE A 295 -2.95 -1.81 -9.74
C PHE A 295 -3.90 -2.32 -8.67
N LEU A 296 -4.02 -1.61 -7.54
CA LEU A 296 -4.89 -2.05 -6.45
C LEU A 296 -6.37 -1.95 -6.80
N ILE A 297 -6.79 -0.91 -7.55
CA ILE A 297 -8.17 -0.80 -8.02
C ILE A 297 -8.53 -1.97 -8.94
N TYR A 298 -7.68 -2.31 -9.93
CA TYR A 298 -7.94 -3.46 -10.80
C TYR A 298 -7.96 -4.78 -10.03
N THR A 299 -7.05 -4.95 -9.07
CA THR A 299 -7.02 -6.16 -8.23
C THR A 299 -8.29 -6.28 -7.38
N ASP A 300 -8.81 -5.15 -6.86
CA ASP A 300 -10.09 -5.13 -6.14
C ASP A 300 -11.29 -5.45 -7.05
N VAL A 301 -11.28 -4.96 -8.29
CA VAL A 301 -12.30 -5.34 -9.29
C VAL A 301 -12.26 -6.84 -9.54
N MET A 302 -11.08 -7.43 -9.71
CA MET A 302 -10.91 -8.88 -9.86
C MET A 302 -11.41 -9.63 -8.62
N ALA A 303 -11.06 -9.14 -7.42
CA ALA A 303 -11.49 -9.71 -6.14
C ALA A 303 -13.03 -9.80 -6.02
N LYS A 304 -13.74 -8.80 -6.53
CA LYS A 304 -15.20 -8.74 -6.51
C LYS A 304 -15.88 -9.59 -7.59
N THR A 305 -15.15 -10.01 -8.63
CA THR A 305 -15.77 -10.60 -9.83
C THR A 305 -15.45 -12.07 -10.05
N ILE A 306 -14.27 -12.55 -9.62
CA ILE A 306 -13.79 -13.90 -9.95
C ILE A 306 -14.66 -15.01 -9.32
N MET A 307 -15.11 -14.85 -8.07
CA MET A 307 -15.83 -15.89 -7.33
C MET A 307 -17.20 -15.44 -6.81
N GLN A 308 -17.91 -14.61 -7.59
CA GLN A 308 -19.25 -14.15 -7.19
C GLN A 308 -20.19 -15.32 -6.80
N PRO A 309 -20.98 -15.18 -5.70
CA PRO A 309 -21.21 -13.97 -4.91
C PRO A 309 -20.19 -13.71 -3.81
N VAL A 310 -19.19 -14.58 -3.60
CA VAL A 310 -18.15 -14.43 -2.58
C VAL A 310 -17.04 -13.52 -3.09
N GLU A 311 -16.66 -12.53 -2.29
CA GLU A 311 -15.52 -11.68 -2.60
C GLU A 311 -14.21 -12.32 -2.12
N MET A 312 -13.24 -12.43 -3.01
CA MET A 312 -11.89 -12.88 -2.65
C MET A 312 -11.13 -11.79 -1.90
N PRO A 313 -10.26 -12.14 -0.93
CA PRO A 313 -9.32 -11.18 -0.36
C PRO A 313 -8.38 -10.63 -1.44
N VAL A 314 -8.21 -9.31 -1.46
CA VAL A 314 -7.37 -8.63 -2.46
C VAL A 314 -5.90 -9.05 -2.34
N GLY A 315 -5.43 -9.29 -1.10
CA GLY A 315 -4.07 -9.76 -0.82
C GLY A 315 -3.74 -11.11 -1.47
N VAL A 316 -4.72 -12.00 -1.60
CA VAL A 316 -4.57 -13.27 -2.31
C VAL A 316 -4.29 -13.03 -3.80
N ILE A 317 -5.05 -12.14 -4.42
CA ILE A 317 -4.89 -11.81 -5.85
C ILE A 317 -3.55 -11.10 -6.09
N THR A 318 -3.18 -10.13 -5.24
CA THR A 318 -1.88 -9.46 -5.37
C THR A 318 -0.72 -10.43 -5.21
N ALA A 319 -0.82 -11.43 -4.32
CA ALA A 319 0.18 -12.47 -4.15
C ALA A 319 0.24 -13.42 -5.35
N PHE A 320 -0.91 -13.79 -5.91
CA PHE A 320 -0.99 -14.67 -7.08
C PHE A 320 -0.31 -14.08 -8.32
N PHE A 321 -0.43 -12.77 -8.54
CA PHE A 321 0.29 -12.09 -9.62
C PHE A 321 1.71 -11.69 -9.23
N GLY A 322 1.91 -11.26 -7.99
CA GLY A 322 3.19 -10.70 -7.55
C GLY A 322 4.28 -11.76 -7.37
N ALA A 323 3.96 -12.93 -6.81
CA ALA A 323 4.96 -13.96 -6.56
C ALA A 323 5.54 -14.57 -7.85
N PRO A 324 4.76 -14.99 -8.85
CA PRO A 324 5.30 -15.48 -10.12
C PRO A 324 6.12 -14.43 -10.85
N PHE A 325 5.65 -13.18 -10.86
CA PHE A 325 6.40 -12.07 -11.46
C PHE A 325 7.76 -11.89 -10.78
N PHE A 326 7.80 -11.98 -9.46
CA PHE A 326 9.03 -11.86 -8.71
C PHE A 326 10.01 -13.02 -8.96
N ILE A 327 9.52 -14.25 -9.01
CA ILE A 327 10.31 -15.43 -9.37
C ILE A 327 10.91 -15.28 -10.77
N TYR A 328 10.13 -14.80 -11.72
CA TYR A 328 10.61 -14.51 -13.07
C TYR A 328 11.76 -13.48 -13.07
N LEU A 329 11.63 -12.39 -12.31
CA LEU A 329 12.67 -11.36 -12.19
C LEU A 329 13.97 -11.91 -11.57
N LEU A 330 13.86 -12.72 -10.53
CA LEU A 330 15.01 -13.36 -9.89
C LEU A 330 15.75 -14.25 -10.89
N ARG A 331 15.02 -15.09 -11.62
CA ARG A 331 15.62 -15.99 -12.63
C ARG A 331 16.35 -15.20 -13.73
N LYS A 332 15.73 -14.13 -14.25
CA LYS A 332 16.33 -13.27 -15.28
C LYS A 332 17.63 -12.63 -14.81
N ARG A 333 17.70 -12.20 -13.55
CA ARG A 333 18.90 -11.58 -12.96
C ARG A 333 20.05 -12.59 -12.81
N ILE A 334 19.74 -13.82 -12.38
CA ILE A 334 20.73 -14.89 -12.23
C ILE A 334 21.27 -15.29 -13.60
N THR A 335 20.42 -15.43 -14.60
CA THR A 335 20.83 -15.84 -15.97
C THR A 335 21.58 -14.73 -16.69
N GLY A 336 21.17 -13.45 -16.52
CA GLY A 336 21.87 -12.28 -17.09
C GLY A 336 23.20 -11.94 -16.44
N GLY A 337 23.43 -12.35 -15.18
CA GLY A 337 24.71 -12.19 -14.49
C GLY A 337 25.78 -13.22 -14.85
N ARG A 338 25.40 -14.31 -15.52
CA ARG A 338 26.36 -15.34 -16.00
C ARG A 338 27.00 -15.03 -17.36
N MET A 339 26.57 -13.94 -18.02
CA MET A 339 27.11 -13.51 -19.33
C MET A 339 27.91 -12.20 -19.27
N ARG A 340 28.45 -11.85 -18.10
CA ARG A 340 29.40 -10.72 -17.95
C ARG A 340 30.63 -11.15 -17.17
#